data_67efe2ce571f95fafc80b36356627f26
#
_entry.id   67efe2ce571f95fafc80b36356627f26
#
_cell.length_a   1.000
_cell.length_b   1.000
_cell.length_c   1.000
_cell.angle_alpha   90.00
_cell.angle_beta   90.00
_cell.angle_gamma   90.00
#
_symmetry.space_group_name_H-M   'P 1'
#
loop_
_entity.id
_entity.type
_entity.pdbx_description
1 polymer ?
#
loop_
_entity_poly.entity_id
_entity_poly.type
_entity_poly.pdbx_seq_one_letter_code
_entity_poly.pdbx_strand_id
1 'polypeptide(L)'
;MIGINDAERIRRADITVFHADWVKKALTDTGPRAELYVTSTDFAPEGARTVRVPHVPLAQESSDLMMQRLLSGSFVIEDVLFVSALKIALEVARSKGRSQTVYMVGFDFDASAGYAAISGAHYEQGDTQKRRLIIDMQEHFLLNALYMLGSTDLDVMHVGYKAFSRLTPEDLTLQLSPVEPAADGQAWAVSIVAEITTNHFGDRGRLERMVRAARAAGADFVKVQKRDVDSFYTAAQLSSPYTSPFGTTFGAYRHQLELTGEDFQFLDALCKRIGMRWFASILDEPSYRFIRDFSPELIKLPSTISEHRDYLAKVASDTATGIVLSTGMTDKAFENWVLDTFGKVPQLYLMQANSAYPTPAQDCNVAVVRHYRQLAQDHPQIIPAYSSHDEGWLGSALAVAAGARMVEKHVKFGNTEWAHFDAVALDLTTGAFRDYVARIREAEIVLGSEEKTIAPSEHHKYRR
;
A
#
# COMPACT_ATOMS: atom_id res chain seq x y z
N MET A 1 13.35 6.16 17.55
CA MET A 1 11.98 6.08 18.14
C MET A 1 11.82 7.14 19.20
N ILE A 2 10.69 7.86 19.22
CA ILE A 2 10.37 8.82 20.27
C ILE A 2 9.29 8.17 21.16
N GLY A 3 9.61 7.96 22.43
CA GLY A 3 8.68 7.49 23.46
C GLY A 3 8.08 8.67 24.21
N ILE A 4 6.83 8.55 24.65
CA ILE A 4 6.19 9.51 25.56
C ILE A 4 5.82 8.83 26.87
N ASN A 5 5.90 9.59 27.97
CA ASN A 5 5.77 9.06 29.33
C ASN A 5 6.75 7.89 29.57
N ASP A 6 6.25 6.78 30.08
CA ASP A 6 7.03 5.59 30.40
C ASP A 6 7.01 4.51 29.29
N ALA A 7 6.67 4.87 28.06
CA ALA A 7 6.57 3.94 26.93
C ALA A 7 7.87 3.15 26.64
N GLU A 8 9.04 3.69 27.01
CA GLU A 8 10.31 3.00 26.89
C GLU A 8 10.40 1.72 27.74
N ARG A 9 9.53 1.55 28.74
CA ARG A 9 9.42 0.30 29.51
C ARG A 9 8.93 -0.86 28.68
N ILE A 10 8.12 -0.57 27.64
CA ILE A 10 7.63 -1.57 26.68
C ILE A 10 8.72 -1.84 25.64
N ARG A 11 9.28 -0.78 25.03
CA ARG A 11 10.31 -0.86 24.02
C ARG A 11 11.26 0.32 24.13
N ARG A 12 12.57 0.05 24.12
CA ARG A 12 13.61 1.10 24.16
C ARG A 12 13.32 2.20 23.13
N ALA A 13 13.33 3.44 23.59
CA ALA A 13 13.26 4.64 22.75
C ALA A 13 14.66 5.26 22.58
N ASP A 14 14.87 6.02 21.52
CA ASP A 14 16.08 6.85 21.37
C ASP A 14 15.90 8.16 22.16
N ILE A 15 14.68 8.69 22.15
CA ILE A 15 14.27 9.90 22.88
C ILE A 15 13.04 9.58 23.70
N THR A 16 13.02 9.96 24.96
CA THR A 16 11.83 9.89 25.83
C THR A 16 11.42 11.29 26.26
N VAL A 17 10.12 11.64 26.09
CA VAL A 17 9.55 12.95 26.41
C VAL A 17 8.52 12.80 27.52
N PHE A 18 8.67 13.56 28.60
CA PHE A 18 7.73 13.55 29.72
C PHE A 18 7.83 14.80 30.58
N HIS A 19 6.80 15.08 31.40
CA HIS A 19 6.81 16.19 32.36
C HIS A 19 6.37 15.77 33.77
N ALA A 20 5.73 14.60 33.94
CA ALA A 20 5.09 14.21 35.17
C ALA A 20 6.05 13.48 36.15
N ASP A 21 5.98 13.80 37.43
CA ASP A 21 6.81 13.18 38.48
C ASP A 21 6.60 11.68 38.63
N TRP A 22 5.38 11.19 38.37
CA TRP A 22 5.13 9.75 38.40
C TRP A 22 5.92 9.01 37.27
N VAL A 23 6.12 9.63 36.11
CA VAL A 23 6.96 9.07 35.04
C VAL A 23 8.42 9.05 35.48
N LYS A 24 8.91 10.17 36.04
CA LYS A 24 10.26 10.23 36.61
C LYS A 24 10.48 9.08 37.58
N LYS A 25 9.52 8.85 38.51
CA LYS A 25 9.59 7.76 39.50
C LYS A 25 9.61 6.38 38.77
N ALA A 26 8.68 6.14 37.85
CA ALA A 26 8.61 4.87 37.13
C ALA A 26 9.89 4.55 36.35
N LEU A 27 10.51 5.54 35.68
CA LEU A 27 11.77 5.37 34.98
C LEU A 27 12.96 5.17 35.94
N THR A 28 12.96 5.82 37.07
CA THR A 28 13.98 5.59 38.12
C THR A 28 13.89 4.17 38.69
N ASP A 29 12.68 3.70 38.96
CA ASP A 29 12.44 2.37 39.57
C ASP A 29 12.77 1.22 38.56
N THR A 30 12.55 1.41 37.26
CA THR A 30 12.75 0.38 36.22
C THR A 30 14.09 0.46 35.52
N GLY A 31 14.84 1.52 35.74
CA GLY A 31 16.07 1.86 35.01
C GLY A 31 15.79 2.56 33.68
N PRO A 32 16.45 3.69 33.43
CA PRO A 32 16.33 4.44 32.18
C PRO A 32 16.92 3.65 31.01
N ARG A 33 16.29 3.76 29.84
CA ARG A 33 16.68 3.00 28.62
C ARG A 33 16.91 3.86 27.39
N ALA A 34 16.39 5.12 27.38
CA ALA A 34 16.59 6.03 26.27
C ALA A 34 17.97 6.67 26.28
N GLU A 35 18.43 7.12 25.13
CA GLU A 35 19.71 7.85 24.98
C GLU A 35 19.57 9.35 25.31
N LEU A 36 18.36 9.88 25.11
CA LEU A 36 18.03 11.27 25.36
C LEU A 36 16.69 11.40 26.07
N TYR A 37 16.67 12.17 27.13
CA TYR A 37 15.46 12.58 27.83
C TYR A 37 15.16 14.05 27.60
N VAL A 38 13.91 14.35 27.25
CA VAL A 38 13.39 15.72 27.13
C VAL A 38 12.32 15.88 28.19
N THR A 39 12.60 16.65 29.24
CA THR A 39 11.72 16.74 30.40
C THR A 39 11.78 18.11 31.07
N SER A 40 10.73 18.47 31.80
CA SER A 40 10.72 19.64 32.68
C SER A 40 11.18 19.33 34.10
N THR A 41 11.31 18.05 34.45
CA THR A 41 11.73 17.60 35.77
C THR A 41 13.25 17.62 35.94
N ASP A 42 13.73 17.35 37.14
CA ASP A 42 15.17 17.23 37.45
C ASP A 42 15.75 15.82 37.18
N PHE A 43 15.08 15.03 36.34
CA PHE A 43 15.53 13.70 35.95
C PHE A 43 16.81 13.80 35.10
N ALA A 44 17.89 13.21 35.56
CA ALA A 44 19.19 13.20 34.90
C ALA A 44 19.91 11.87 35.17
N PRO A 45 19.55 10.79 34.48
CA PRO A 45 20.12 9.48 34.70
C PRO A 45 21.56 9.40 34.20
N GLU A 46 22.38 8.60 34.85
CA GLU A 46 23.74 8.32 34.45
C GLU A 46 23.77 7.58 33.10
N GLY A 47 24.66 7.97 32.19
CA GLY A 47 24.81 7.33 30.87
C GLY A 47 23.83 7.80 29.79
N ALA A 48 22.88 8.70 30.10
CA ALA A 48 22.00 9.30 29.11
C ALA A 48 22.08 10.84 29.14
N ARG A 49 21.72 11.47 28.03
CA ARG A 49 21.63 12.93 27.94
C ARG A 49 20.26 13.39 28.38
N THR A 50 20.19 14.55 29.04
CA THR A 50 18.92 15.19 29.41
C THR A 50 18.89 16.63 28.91
N VAL A 51 17.80 16.98 28.23
CA VAL A 51 17.48 18.36 27.86
C VAL A 51 16.31 18.82 28.72
N ARG A 52 16.55 19.82 29.54
CA ARG A 52 15.50 20.43 30.36
C ARG A 52 14.78 21.52 29.58
N VAL A 53 13.46 21.42 29.55
CA VAL A 53 12.57 22.33 28.82
C VAL A 53 11.38 22.71 29.70
N PRO A 54 10.91 23.96 29.66
CA PRO A 54 9.72 24.34 30.41
C PRO A 54 8.50 23.49 29.98
N HIS A 55 7.67 23.16 30.97
CA HIS A 55 6.34 22.62 30.75
C HIS A 55 5.32 23.75 30.76
N VAL A 56 4.39 23.76 29.82
CA VAL A 56 3.28 24.71 29.72
C VAL A 56 1.97 23.95 29.88
N PRO A 57 1.29 24.10 31.04
CA PRO A 57 -0.01 23.48 31.30
C PRO A 57 -1.08 24.08 30.39
N LEU A 58 -1.87 23.24 29.73
CA LEU A 58 -2.99 23.65 28.87
C LEU A 58 -4.04 24.50 29.64
N ALA A 59 -4.21 24.25 30.95
CA ALA A 59 -5.10 25.04 31.80
C ALA A 59 -4.68 26.52 31.92
N GLN A 60 -3.45 26.88 31.60
CA GLN A 60 -2.89 28.24 31.68
C GLN A 60 -2.84 28.97 30.33
N GLU A 61 -3.16 28.30 29.25
CA GLU A 61 -3.09 28.82 27.88
C GLU A 61 -4.28 28.38 27.02
N SER A 62 -4.51 29.10 25.91
CA SER A 62 -5.44 28.62 24.91
C SER A 62 -4.84 27.47 24.08
N SER A 63 -5.67 26.54 23.62
CA SER A 63 -5.28 25.46 22.73
C SER A 63 -4.66 25.96 21.42
N ASP A 64 -5.06 27.16 20.95
CA ASP A 64 -4.54 27.75 19.73
C ASP A 64 -3.06 28.10 19.85
N LEU A 65 -2.61 28.62 21.03
CA LEU A 65 -1.20 28.90 21.27
C LEU A 65 -0.36 27.62 21.29
N MET A 66 -0.87 26.53 21.88
CA MET A 66 -0.23 25.22 21.86
C MET A 66 -0.04 24.77 20.39
N MET A 67 -1.08 24.84 19.58
CA MET A 67 -1.01 24.41 18.18
C MET A 67 -0.08 25.31 17.34
N GLN A 68 -0.07 26.62 17.56
CA GLN A 68 0.87 27.54 16.87
C GLN A 68 2.33 27.20 17.19
N ARG A 69 2.64 26.78 18.41
CA ARG A 69 4.00 26.37 18.79
C ARG A 69 4.49 25.11 18.07
N LEU A 70 3.60 24.26 17.57
CA LEU A 70 3.98 23.09 16.78
C LEU A 70 4.85 23.49 15.57
N LEU A 71 4.54 24.59 14.89
CA LEU A 71 5.28 25.09 13.72
C LEU A 71 6.32 26.16 14.03
N SER A 72 6.28 26.79 15.22
CA SER A 72 7.19 27.86 15.61
C SER A 72 8.61 27.36 15.92
N GLY A 73 9.56 28.30 16.13
CA GLY A 73 10.93 27.97 16.58
C GLY A 73 11.07 27.66 18.07
N SER A 74 10.07 28.00 18.92
CA SER A 74 10.12 27.75 20.36
C SER A 74 9.78 26.29 20.70
N PHE A 75 10.45 25.72 21.69
CA PHE A 75 10.19 24.38 22.19
C PHE A 75 9.86 24.39 23.68
N VAL A 76 8.70 23.83 24.02
CA VAL A 76 8.24 23.58 25.37
C VAL A 76 7.63 22.17 25.44
N ILE A 77 7.46 21.63 26.63
CA ILE A 77 6.68 20.41 26.79
C ILE A 77 5.22 20.79 26.98
N GLU A 78 4.36 20.27 26.14
CA GLU A 78 2.92 20.46 26.17
C GLU A 78 2.25 19.39 27.05
N ASP A 79 1.12 19.72 27.68
CA ASP A 79 0.29 18.71 28.38
C ASP A 79 -0.12 17.56 27.45
N VAL A 80 -0.37 17.87 26.18
CA VAL A 80 -0.62 16.90 25.13
C VAL A 80 0.72 16.44 24.53
N LEU A 81 1.37 15.49 25.19
CA LEU A 81 2.75 15.09 24.94
C LEU A 81 3.07 14.70 23.50
N PHE A 82 2.09 14.13 22.76
CA PHE A 82 2.34 13.79 21.36
C PHE A 82 2.59 15.04 20.51
N VAL A 83 2.06 16.21 20.87
CA VAL A 83 2.37 17.48 20.18
C VAL A 83 3.85 17.80 20.32
N SER A 84 4.42 17.64 21.51
CA SER A 84 5.86 17.81 21.74
C SER A 84 6.70 16.77 20.98
N ALA A 85 6.24 15.52 20.93
CA ALA A 85 6.92 14.45 20.18
C ALA A 85 6.91 14.73 18.66
N LEU A 86 5.77 15.18 18.11
CA LEU A 86 5.66 15.58 16.70
C LEU A 86 6.54 16.79 16.40
N LYS A 87 6.65 17.74 17.34
CA LYS A 87 7.56 18.87 17.21
C LYS A 87 9.02 18.42 17.11
N ILE A 88 9.46 17.49 17.94
CA ILE A 88 10.81 16.93 17.86
C ILE A 88 11.01 16.24 16.48
N ALA A 89 10.04 15.46 16.04
CA ALA A 89 10.12 14.80 14.74
C ALA A 89 10.20 15.80 13.58
N LEU A 90 9.47 16.91 13.65
CA LEU A 90 9.52 17.99 12.66
C LEU A 90 10.90 18.66 12.62
N GLU A 91 11.48 18.94 13.78
CA GLU A 91 12.84 19.52 13.85
C GLU A 91 13.90 18.55 13.29
N VAL A 92 13.73 17.23 13.51
CA VAL A 92 14.58 16.20 12.89
C VAL A 92 14.42 16.22 11.36
N ALA A 93 13.20 16.32 10.83
CA ALA A 93 12.95 16.39 9.39
C ALA A 93 13.63 17.65 8.79
N ARG A 94 13.44 18.82 9.42
CA ARG A 94 14.06 20.07 9.02
C ARG A 94 15.60 19.99 9.04
N SER A 95 16.17 19.40 10.08
CA SER A 95 17.62 19.26 10.18
C SER A 95 18.23 18.34 9.13
N LYS A 96 17.46 17.36 8.65
CA LYS A 96 17.86 16.44 7.59
C LYS A 96 17.61 17.00 6.18
N GLY A 97 16.87 18.10 6.05
CA GLY A 97 16.52 18.70 4.76
C GLY A 97 15.76 17.77 3.81
N ARG A 98 14.99 16.80 4.36
CA ARG A 98 14.19 15.86 3.59
C ARG A 98 12.97 15.39 4.36
N SER A 99 11.91 15.05 3.64
CA SER A 99 10.69 14.49 4.24
C SER A 99 11.00 13.26 5.10
N GLN A 100 10.34 13.20 6.26
CA GLN A 100 10.41 12.07 7.20
C GLN A 100 9.01 11.54 7.44
N THR A 101 8.84 10.23 7.39
CA THR A 101 7.59 9.57 7.79
C THR A 101 7.65 9.20 9.27
N VAL A 102 6.60 9.53 10.01
CA VAL A 102 6.42 9.19 11.43
C VAL A 102 5.20 8.31 11.60
N TYR A 103 5.36 7.18 12.22
CA TYR A 103 4.26 6.29 12.60
C TYR A 103 3.87 6.55 14.05
N MET A 104 2.62 7.00 14.28
CA MET A 104 2.04 7.17 15.60
C MET A 104 1.34 5.88 16.01
N VAL A 105 1.92 5.16 16.98
CA VAL A 105 1.43 3.85 17.46
C VAL A 105 0.98 3.96 18.90
N GLY A 106 -0.15 3.36 19.25
CA GLY A 106 -0.67 3.34 20.62
C GLY A 106 -1.52 4.57 20.99
N PHE A 107 -2.04 5.29 20.00
CA PHE A 107 -2.96 6.41 20.15
C PHE A 107 -4.35 6.01 19.61
N ASP A 108 -5.02 5.11 20.33
CA ASP A 108 -6.32 4.57 19.91
C ASP A 108 -7.49 5.54 20.12
N PHE A 109 -7.31 6.53 21.00
CA PHE A 109 -8.35 7.51 21.38
C PHE A 109 -9.68 6.83 21.75
N ASP A 110 -9.59 5.71 22.47
CA ASP A 110 -10.75 4.96 22.95
C ASP A 110 -10.74 4.89 24.47
N ALA A 111 -11.66 5.61 25.10
CA ALA A 111 -11.80 5.61 26.54
C ALA A 111 -12.21 4.23 27.12
N SER A 112 -12.80 3.36 26.31
CA SER A 112 -13.25 2.02 26.73
C SER A 112 -12.09 1.00 26.76
N ALA A 113 -11.02 1.23 25.99
CA ALA A 113 -9.87 0.34 25.92
C ALA A 113 -9.04 0.27 27.22
N GLY A 114 -9.28 1.20 28.14
CA GLY A 114 -8.51 1.26 29.42
C GLY A 114 -7.12 1.84 29.23
N TYR A 115 -6.26 1.60 30.20
CA TYR A 115 -4.84 1.96 30.15
C TYR A 115 -4.01 0.73 29.79
N ALA A 116 -2.87 0.95 29.15
CA ALA A 116 -1.93 -0.15 28.91
C ALA A 116 -1.60 -0.87 30.22
N ALA A 117 -1.60 -2.19 30.22
CA ALA A 117 -1.42 -3.03 31.42
C ALA A 117 -0.14 -2.74 32.20
N ILE A 118 0.80 -2.00 31.62
CA ILE A 118 2.11 -1.63 32.21
C ILE A 118 2.04 -0.32 32.96
N SER A 119 1.09 0.55 32.67
CA SER A 119 0.91 1.83 33.39
C SER A 119 0.31 1.62 34.76
N GLY A 120 0.94 0.88 35.65
CA GLY A 120 0.50 0.51 36.98
C GLY A 120 -0.45 1.50 37.71
N ALA A 121 -0.85 1.18 38.88
CA ALA A 121 -1.88 1.76 39.79
C ALA A 121 -1.97 3.30 39.95
N HIS A 122 -1.34 4.10 39.15
CA HIS A 122 -1.38 5.56 39.26
C HIS A 122 -2.61 6.20 38.62
N TYR A 123 -3.34 5.45 37.80
CA TYR A 123 -4.61 5.89 37.27
C TYR A 123 -5.72 5.21 38.09
N GLU A 124 -6.13 5.84 39.15
CA GLU A 124 -7.35 5.46 39.86
C GLU A 124 -8.48 5.31 38.81
N GLN A 125 -9.40 4.38 39.10
CA GLN A 125 -10.65 4.19 38.34
C GLN A 125 -11.56 5.42 38.50
N GLY A 126 -11.03 6.61 38.21
CA GLY A 126 -11.73 7.87 38.30
C GLY A 126 -12.64 8.08 37.11
N ASP A 127 -13.60 8.93 37.28
CA ASP A 127 -14.66 9.42 36.43
C ASP A 127 -14.47 9.12 34.92
N THR A 128 -15.11 8.05 34.43
CA THR A 128 -15.10 7.59 33.03
C THR A 128 -15.52 8.70 32.08
N GLN A 129 -16.42 9.61 32.52
CA GLN A 129 -16.88 10.72 31.69
C GLN A 129 -15.78 11.76 31.49
N LYS A 130 -15.05 12.12 32.56
CA LYS A 130 -13.91 13.04 32.47
C LYS A 130 -12.80 12.48 31.58
N ARG A 131 -12.52 11.19 31.72
CA ARG A 131 -11.53 10.50 30.86
C ARG A 131 -11.93 10.55 29.39
N ARG A 132 -13.20 10.28 29.07
CA ARG A 132 -13.71 10.37 27.71
C ARG A 132 -13.52 11.76 27.11
N LEU A 133 -13.89 12.81 27.86
CA LEU A 133 -13.68 14.21 27.42
C LEU A 133 -12.21 14.52 27.13
N ILE A 134 -11.30 14.06 27.97
CA ILE A 134 -9.85 14.28 27.75
C ILE A 134 -9.38 13.56 26.48
N ILE A 135 -9.82 12.34 26.26
CA ILE A 135 -9.43 11.56 25.07
C ILE A 135 -10.03 12.16 23.80
N ASP A 136 -11.30 12.56 23.81
CA ASP A 136 -11.96 13.22 22.69
C ASP A 136 -11.25 14.56 22.34
N MET A 137 -10.83 15.30 23.36
CA MET A 137 -10.05 16.54 23.17
C MET A 137 -8.66 16.24 22.57
N GLN A 138 -7.98 15.20 23.00
CA GLN A 138 -6.69 14.81 22.44
C GLN A 138 -6.82 14.36 20.99
N GLU A 139 -7.89 13.66 20.62
CA GLU A 139 -8.20 13.31 19.24
C GLU A 139 -8.34 14.57 18.36
N HIS A 140 -9.04 15.59 18.86
CA HIS A 140 -9.16 16.88 18.18
C HIS A 140 -7.81 17.58 17.97
N PHE A 141 -6.94 17.56 18.97
CA PHE A 141 -5.60 18.11 18.82
C PHE A 141 -4.77 17.36 17.78
N LEU A 142 -4.93 16.04 17.70
CA LEU A 142 -4.25 15.27 16.66
C LEU A 142 -4.73 15.66 15.29
N LEU A 143 -6.04 15.77 15.05
CA LEU A 143 -6.59 16.17 13.74
C LEU A 143 -6.08 17.54 13.31
N ASN A 144 -6.02 18.52 14.24
CA ASN A 144 -5.43 19.81 13.97
C ASN A 144 -3.93 19.73 13.65
N ALA A 145 -3.18 18.93 14.41
CA ALA A 145 -1.76 18.72 14.17
C ALA A 145 -1.50 18.10 12.79
N LEU A 146 -2.28 17.08 12.40
CA LEU A 146 -2.18 16.46 11.08
C LEU A 146 -2.44 17.46 9.94
N TYR A 147 -3.47 18.32 10.10
CA TYR A 147 -3.77 19.37 9.15
C TYR A 147 -2.60 20.37 9.02
N MET A 148 -2.07 20.85 10.12
CA MET A 148 -0.98 21.83 10.13
C MET A 148 0.34 21.26 9.59
N LEU A 149 0.61 19.98 9.86
CA LEU A 149 1.83 19.30 9.40
C LEU A 149 1.76 18.90 7.93
N GLY A 150 0.59 18.88 7.32
CA GLY A 150 0.40 18.48 5.93
C GLY A 150 1.16 19.32 4.90
N SER A 151 1.57 20.56 5.26
CA SER A 151 2.39 21.45 4.44
C SER A 151 3.88 21.43 4.81
N THR A 152 4.32 20.50 5.64
CA THR A 152 5.72 20.40 6.12
C THR A 152 6.41 19.14 5.58
N ASP A 153 7.71 19.03 5.88
CA ASP A 153 8.51 17.84 5.56
C ASP A 153 8.24 16.64 6.50
N LEU A 154 7.20 16.70 7.34
CA LEU A 154 6.83 15.61 8.25
C LEU A 154 5.53 14.93 7.78
N ASP A 155 5.66 13.70 7.29
CA ASP A 155 4.53 12.85 6.92
C ASP A 155 4.11 11.99 8.13
N VAL A 156 3.00 12.36 8.78
CA VAL A 156 2.52 11.68 10.00
C VAL A 156 1.46 10.64 9.65
N MET A 157 1.72 9.40 9.99
CA MET A 157 0.83 8.26 9.82
C MET A 157 0.30 7.78 11.15
N HIS A 158 -0.95 8.10 11.45
CA HIS A 158 -1.64 7.48 12.58
C HIS A 158 -1.91 6.00 12.29
N VAL A 159 -1.55 5.14 13.24
CA VAL A 159 -1.74 3.68 13.16
C VAL A 159 -2.84 3.28 14.12
N GLY A 160 -3.96 2.80 13.62
CA GLY A 160 -5.13 2.45 14.40
C GLY A 160 -6.36 2.17 13.54
N TYR A 161 -7.54 2.19 14.16
CA TYR A 161 -8.82 1.88 13.51
C TYR A 161 -9.77 3.09 13.41
N LYS A 162 -9.28 4.29 13.61
CA LYS A 162 -10.06 5.53 13.44
C LYS A 162 -10.22 5.88 11.97
N ALA A 163 -11.25 6.65 11.64
CA ALA A 163 -11.50 7.09 10.26
C ALA A 163 -10.33 7.86 9.62
N PHE A 164 -9.53 8.54 10.43
CA PHE A 164 -8.33 9.26 10.00
C PHE A 164 -7.04 8.42 10.07
N SER A 165 -7.10 7.15 10.52
CA SER A 165 -5.92 6.27 10.53
C SER A 165 -5.51 5.96 9.10
N ARG A 166 -4.21 6.14 8.81
CA ARG A 166 -3.64 5.82 7.50
C ARG A 166 -3.19 4.38 7.38
N LEU A 167 -2.97 3.71 8.51
CA LEU A 167 -2.57 2.31 8.61
C LEU A 167 -3.30 1.66 9.79
N THR A 168 -3.59 0.37 9.67
CA THR A 168 -3.88 -0.46 10.83
C THR A 168 -2.58 -0.98 11.46
N PRO A 169 -2.60 -1.51 12.70
CA PRO A 169 -1.45 -2.20 13.28
C PRO A 169 -0.95 -3.36 12.40
N GLU A 170 -1.87 -4.06 11.74
CA GLU A 170 -1.58 -5.14 10.81
C GLU A 170 -0.84 -4.62 9.57
N ASP A 171 -1.32 -3.51 8.97
CA ASP A 171 -0.66 -2.86 7.83
C ASP A 171 0.76 -2.42 8.18
N LEU A 172 0.95 -1.82 9.37
CA LEU A 172 2.28 -1.43 9.83
C LEU A 172 3.19 -2.64 10.03
N THR A 173 2.66 -3.71 10.64
CA THR A 173 3.39 -4.95 10.84
C THR A 173 3.84 -5.52 9.50
N LEU A 174 2.96 -5.49 8.49
CA LEU A 174 3.25 -5.88 7.12
C LEU A 174 4.38 -5.06 6.50
N GLN A 175 4.34 -3.74 6.68
CA GLN A 175 5.36 -2.84 6.13
C GLN A 175 6.73 -3.00 6.79
N LEU A 176 6.74 -3.30 8.08
CA LEU A 176 7.97 -3.47 8.87
C LEU A 176 8.49 -4.91 8.85
N SER A 177 7.66 -5.88 8.48
CA SER A 177 8.13 -7.25 8.28
C SER A 177 9.17 -7.24 7.16
N PRO A 178 10.35 -7.81 7.37
CA PRO A 178 11.28 -8.00 6.28
C PRO A 178 10.54 -8.75 5.17
N VAL A 179 10.53 -8.21 3.95
CA VAL A 179 10.30 -9.05 2.78
C VAL A 179 11.44 -10.05 2.85
N GLU A 180 11.16 -11.29 3.19
CA GLU A 180 12.21 -12.31 3.16
C GLU A 180 12.81 -12.26 1.75
N PRO A 181 14.10 -11.92 1.61
CA PRO A 181 14.74 -12.05 0.32
C PRO A 181 14.54 -13.50 -0.12
N ALA A 182 14.32 -13.71 -1.41
CA ALA A 182 14.36 -15.05 -1.95
C ALA A 182 15.58 -15.77 -1.36
N ALA A 183 15.37 -16.94 -0.78
CA ALA A 183 16.44 -17.72 -0.20
C ALA A 183 17.60 -17.77 -1.20
N ASP A 184 18.80 -17.39 -0.77
CA ASP A 184 20.06 -17.47 -1.53
C ASP A 184 20.18 -16.59 -2.79
N GLY A 185 19.57 -15.40 -2.82
CA GLY A 185 19.76 -14.46 -3.94
C GLY A 185 19.08 -14.89 -5.23
N GLN A 186 18.14 -15.84 -5.18
CA GLN A 186 17.33 -16.27 -6.30
C GLN A 186 16.35 -15.14 -6.66
N ALA A 187 16.58 -14.50 -7.80
CA ALA A 187 15.61 -13.58 -8.37
C ALA A 187 14.34 -14.36 -8.76
N TRP A 188 13.19 -13.94 -8.28
CA TRP A 188 11.93 -14.51 -8.70
C TRP A 188 11.72 -14.35 -10.22
N ALA A 189 11.34 -15.42 -10.88
CA ALA A 189 11.15 -15.43 -12.33
C ALA A 189 9.79 -14.85 -12.74
N VAL A 190 8.81 -14.83 -11.80
CA VAL A 190 7.43 -14.39 -12.04
C VAL A 190 7.16 -13.06 -11.32
N SER A 191 6.72 -12.06 -12.06
CA SER A 191 6.24 -10.79 -11.48
C SER A 191 4.80 -10.95 -11.01
N ILE A 192 4.51 -10.50 -9.77
CA ILE A 192 3.17 -10.50 -9.18
C ILE A 192 2.61 -9.08 -9.22
N VAL A 193 1.46 -8.90 -9.85
CA VAL A 193 0.77 -7.62 -10.00
C VAL A 193 -0.44 -7.55 -9.09
N ALA A 194 -0.44 -6.61 -8.15
CA ALA A 194 -1.62 -6.25 -7.38
C ALA A 194 -2.48 -5.26 -8.18
N GLU A 195 -3.59 -5.73 -8.72
CA GLU A 195 -4.52 -4.93 -9.50
C GLU A 195 -5.46 -4.15 -8.58
N ILE A 196 -5.18 -2.89 -8.36
CA ILE A 196 -6.02 -1.98 -7.56
C ILE A 196 -7.26 -1.55 -8.35
N THR A 197 -7.16 -1.49 -9.67
CA THR A 197 -8.21 -0.98 -10.57
C THR A 197 -8.68 0.42 -10.14
N THR A 198 -9.90 0.52 -9.64
CA THR A 198 -10.51 1.73 -9.07
C THR A 198 -10.89 1.55 -7.59
N ASN A 199 -10.40 0.51 -6.92
CA ASN A 199 -10.71 0.23 -5.52
C ASN A 199 -10.12 1.25 -4.52
N HIS A 200 -9.34 2.21 -5.01
CA HIS A 200 -8.94 3.41 -4.28
C HIS A 200 -10.09 4.45 -4.15
N PHE A 201 -11.18 4.33 -4.92
CA PHE A 201 -12.37 5.20 -4.90
C PHE A 201 -12.09 6.69 -5.11
N GLY A 202 -11.00 7.05 -5.81
CA GLY A 202 -10.54 8.43 -5.96
C GLY A 202 -9.96 9.04 -4.67
N ASP A 203 -9.75 8.24 -3.63
CA ASP A 203 -9.17 8.66 -2.36
C ASP A 203 -7.66 8.39 -2.36
N ARG A 204 -6.85 9.47 -2.31
CA ARG A 204 -5.38 9.40 -2.30
C ARG A 204 -4.84 8.66 -1.08
N GLY A 205 -5.44 8.84 0.09
CA GLY A 205 -5.03 8.16 1.31
C GLY A 205 -5.31 6.65 1.25
N ARG A 206 -6.46 6.26 0.67
CA ARG A 206 -6.78 4.85 0.42
C ARG A 206 -5.82 4.25 -0.61
N LEU A 207 -5.54 4.95 -1.70
CA LEU A 207 -4.56 4.53 -2.71
C LEU A 207 -3.19 4.27 -2.06
N GLU A 208 -2.69 5.19 -1.24
CA GLU A 208 -1.42 5.02 -0.53
C GLU A 208 -1.42 3.76 0.35
N ARG A 209 -2.47 3.58 1.17
CA ARG A 209 -2.58 2.39 2.02
C ARG A 209 -2.57 1.10 1.19
N MET A 210 -3.31 1.05 0.07
CA MET A 210 -3.35 -0.12 -0.81
C MET A 210 -1.99 -0.41 -1.44
N VAL A 211 -1.28 0.62 -1.93
CA VAL A 211 0.06 0.46 -2.50
C VAL A 211 1.06 -0.06 -1.47
N ARG A 212 1.04 0.47 -0.25
CA ARG A 212 1.91 0.02 0.84
C ARG A 212 1.59 -1.40 1.27
N ALA A 213 0.31 -1.75 1.41
CA ALA A 213 -0.12 -3.10 1.77
C ALA A 213 0.25 -4.13 0.68
N ALA A 214 0.07 -3.79 -0.60
CA ALA A 214 0.49 -4.63 -1.71
C ALA A 214 2.01 -4.87 -1.70
N ARG A 215 2.81 -3.81 -1.45
CA ARG A 215 4.27 -3.93 -1.31
C ARG A 215 4.66 -4.83 -0.14
N ALA A 216 4.03 -4.63 1.01
CA ALA A 216 4.30 -5.44 2.22
C ALA A 216 3.87 -6.91 2.05
N ALA A 217 2.86 -7.18 1.24
CA ALA A 217 2.44 -8.54 0.89
C ALA A 217 3.38 -9.22 -0.12
N GLY A 218 4.35 -8.50 -0.71
CA GLY A 218 5.33 -9.06 -1.64
C GLY A 218 4.97 -8.94 -3.13
N ALA A 219 4.04 -8.05 -3.50
CA ALA A 219 3.79 -7.71 -4.90
C ALA A 219 5.00 -7.01 -5.53
N ASP A 220 5.26 -7.28 -6.81
CA ASP A 220 6.30 -6.63 -7.60
C ASP A 220 5.81 -5.35 -8.26
N PHE A 221 4.51 -5.32 -8.61
CA PHE A 221 3.85 -4.18 -9.22
C PHE A 221 2.51 -3.92 -8.55
N VAL A 222 2.13 -2.64 -8.52
CA VAL A 222 0.73 -2.25 -8.41
C VAL A 222 0.23 -1.75 -9.76
N LYS A 223 -1.03 -2.03 -10.05
CA LYS A 223 -1.67 -1.54 -11.27
C LYS A 223 -2.92 -0.75 -10.91
N VAL A 224 -3.04 0.43 -11.52
CA VAL A 224 -4.23 1.28 -11.49
C VAL A 224 -4.83 1.36 -12.89
N GLN A 225 -5.85 2.16 -13.07
CA GLN A 225 -6.55 2.31 -14.33
C GLN A 225 -6.68 3.80 -14.67
N LYS A 226 -6.68 4.12 -15.95
CA LYS A 226 -6.98 5.45 -16.47
C LYS A 226 -7.93 5.38 -17.65
N ARG A 227 -8.97 6.21 -17.61
CA ARG A 227 -9.86 6.47 -18.75
C ARG A 227 -10.28 7.94 -18.77
N ASP A 228 -10.57 8.43 -19.91
CA ASP A 228 -11.30 9.68 -20.08
C ASP A 228 -12.79 9.37 -20.08
N VAL A 229 -13.46 9.67 -18.96
CA VAL A 229 -14.84 9.23 -18.72
C VAL A 229 -15.82 9.75 -19.79
N ASP A 230 -15.65 11.01 -20.17
CA ASP A 230 -16.59 11.67 -21.07
C ASP A 230 -16.47 11.20 -22.53
N SER A 231 -15.26 10.81 -22.95
CA SER A 231 -15.04 10.25 -24.30
C SER A 231 -15.25 8.73 -24.36
N PHE A 232 -15.08 8.04 -23.24
CA PHE A 232 -15.18 6.58 -23.17
C PHE A 232 -16.65 6.09 -23.12
N TYR A 233 -17.52 6.83 -22.44
CA TYR A 233 -18.92 6.47 -22.26
C TYR A 233 -19.83 7.41 -23.05
N THR A 234 -20.97 6.88 -23.50
CA THR A 234 -22.01 7.72 -24.12
C THR A 234 -22.75 8.56 -23.06
N ALA A 235 -23.31 9.70 -23.47
CA ALA A 235 -24.10 10.54 -22.56
C ALA A 235 -25.29 9.78 -21.91
N ALA A 236 -25.89 8.83 -22.64
CA ALA A 236 -26.94 7.97 -22.11
C ALA A 236 -26.44 7.03 -21.01
N GLN A 237 -25.23 6.45 -21.17
CA GLN A 237 -24.61 5.64 -20.13
C GLN A 237 -24.27 6.48 -18.89
N LEU A 238 -23.68 7.66 -19.07
CA LEU A 238 -23.29 8.54 -17.95
C LEU A 238 -24.51 9.03 -17.17
N SER A 239 -25.64 9.28 -17.81
CA SER A 239 -26.88 9.69 -17.17
C SER A 239 -27.71 8.54 -16.56
N SER A 240 -27.32 7.29 -16.78
CA SER A 240 -28.04 6.13 -16.25
C SER A 240 -28.03 6.10 -14.72
N PRO A 241 -29.11 5.63 -14.07
CA PRO A 241 -29.19 5.53 -12.62
C PRO A 241 -28.11 4.59 -12.06
N TYR A 242 -27.36 5.09 -11.09
CA TYR A 242 -26.38 4.30 -10.33
C TYR A 242 -26.23 4.90 -8.93
N THR A 243 -26.64 4.18 -7.90
CA THR A 243 -26.55 4.66 -6.53
C THR A 243 -25.17 4.34 -5.93
N SER A 244 -24.45 5.38 -5.54
CA SER A 244 -23.17 5.28 -4.86
C SER A 244 -23.04 6.43 -3.85
N PRO A 245 -22.04 6.41 -2.95
CA PRO A 245 -21.74 7.55 -2.08
C PRO A 245 -21.42 8.86 -2.83
N PHE A 246 -21.13 8.77 -4.13
CA PHE A 246 -20.68 9.89 -4.96
C PHE A 246 -21.81 10.52 -5.79
N GLY A 247 -23.00 9.94 -5.73
CA GLY A 247 -24.18 10.44 -6.45
C GLY A 247 -25.10 9.33 -6.94
N THR A 248 -26.10 9.73 -7.72
CA THR A 248 -27.17 8.84 -8.19
C THR A 248 -27.05 8.48 -9.67
N THR A 249 -25.98 8.88 -10.34
CA THR A 249 -25.72 8.56 -11.75
C THR A 249 -24.43 7.78 -11.94
N PHE A 250 -24.39 7.00 -13.00
CA PHE A 250 -23.17 6.28 -13.40
C PHE A 250 -22.01 7.24 -13.71
N GLY A 251 -22.29 8.40 -14.31
CA GLY A 251 -21.29 9.44 -14.57
C GLY A 251 -20.65 9.97 -13.30
N ALA A 252 -21.45 10.34 -12.29
CA ALA A 252 -20.94 10.81 -10.99
C ALA A 252 -20.03 9.74 -10.33
N TYR A 253 -20.46 8.49 -10.38
CA TYR A 253 -19.65 7.36 -9.88
C TYR A 253 -18.32 7.24 -10.65
N ARG A 254 -18.35 7.27 -11.99
CA ARG A 254 -17.14 7.07 -12.81
C ARG A 254 -16.15 8.22 -12.68
N HIS A 255 -16.59 9.46 -12.69
CA HIS A 255 -15.71 10.63 -12.52
C HIS A 255 -14.99 10.59 -11.17
N GLN A 256 -15.69 10.22 -10.10
CA GLN A 256 -15.06 10.12 -8.77
C GLN A 256 -13.96 9.06 -8.71
N LEU A 257 -14.08 8.00 -9.48
CA LEU A 257 -13.09 6.92 -9.48
C LEU A 257 -11.82 7.21 -10.30
N GLU A 258 -11.78 8.30 -11.06
CA GLU A 258 -10.61 8.62 -11.88
C GLU A 258 -9.56 9.41 -11.09
N LEU A 259 -8.34 8.93 -11.13
CA LEU A 259 -7.20 9.63 -10.55
C LEU A 259 -6.82 10.85 -11.41
N THR A 260 -6.50 11.95 -10.73
CA THR A 260 -6.03 13.21 -11.33
C THR A 260 -4.54 13.13 -11.67
N GLY A 261 -4.01 14.17 -12.35
CA GLY A 261 -2.57 14.30 -12.60
C GLY A 261 -1.75 14.37 -11.31
N GLU A 262 -2.25 15.07 -10.29
CA GLU A 262 -1.61 15.15 -8.99
C GLU A 262 -1.59 13.80 -8.26
N ASP A 263 -2.64 12.98 -8.42
CA ASP A 263 -2.69 11.65 -7.82
C ASP A 263 -1.70 10.68 -8.49
N PHE A 264 -1.51 10.78 -9.80
CA PHE A 264 -0.48 10.00 -10.50
C PHE A 264 0.94 10.47 -10.15
N GLN A 265 1.17 11.78 -9.99
CA GLN A 265 2.45 12.28 -9.46
C GLN A 265 2.72 11.76 -8.06
N PHE A 266 1.70 11.76 -7.20
CA PHE A 266 1.78 11.19 -5.86
C PHE A 266 2.08 9.69 -5.89
N LEU A 267 1.36 8.92 -6.73
CA LEU A 267 1.57 7.47 -6.90
C LEU A 267 3.01 7.17 -7.34
N ASP A 268 3.50 7.89 -8.35
CA ASP A 268 4.87 7.72 -8.87
C ASP A 268 5.92 8.02 -7.78
N ALA A 269 5.77 9.14 -7.09
CA ALA A 269 6.68 9.53 -5.99
C ALA A 269 6.62 8.52 -4.82
N LEU A 270 5.42 8.05 -4.46
CA LEU A 270 5.24 7.03 -3.43
C LEU A 270 5.94 5.72 -3.83
N CYS A 271 5.67 5.23 -5.03
CA CYS A 271 6.24 3.98 -5.51
C CYS A 271 7.78 4.03 -5.56
N LYS A 272 8.36 5.13 -6.07
CA LYS A 272 9.82 5.36 -6.04
C LYS A 272 10.38 5.35 -4.62
N ARG A 273 9.69 5.99 -3.67
CA ARG A 273 10.13 6.07 -2.27
C ARG A 273 10.16 4.72 -1.57
N ILE A 274 9.19 3.84 -1.84
CA ILE A 274 9.07 2.55 -1.17
C ILE A 274 9.65 1.38 -1.97
N GLY A 275 10.24 1.63 -3.14
CA GLY A 275 10.79 0.60 -4.02
C GLY A 275 9.72 -0.31 -4.63
N MET A 276 8.57 0.26 -5.00
CA MET A 276 7.47 -0.40 -5.72
C MET A 276 7.49 0.00 -7.19
N ARG A 277 7.12 -0.90 -8.09
CA ARG A 277 6.89 -0.57 -9.51
C ARG A 277 5.40 -0.40 -9.74
N TRP A 278 5.02 0.42 -10.72
CA TRP A 278 3.63 0.62 -11.07
C TRP A 278 3.43 0.77 -12.58
N PHE A 279 2.23 0.47 -13.04
CA PHE A 279 1.75 0.79 -14.37
C PHE A 279 0.22 0.97 -14.37
N ALA A 280 -0.35 1.35 -15.50
CA ALA A 280 -1.78 1.60 -15.60
C ALA A 280 -2.42 0.87 -16.79
N SER A 281 -3.67 0.43 -16.60
CA SER A 281 -4.57 0.10 -17.70
C SER A 281 -5.02 1.39 -18.36
N ILE A 282 -4.80 1.51 -19.67
CA ILE A 282 -5.19 2.66 -20.48
C ILE A 282 -6.31 2.25 -21.44
N LEU A 283 -7.47 2.89 -21.32
CA LEU A 283 -8.67 2.43 -22.00
C LEU A 283 -8.98 3.21 -23.30
N ASP A 284 -8.35 4.37 -23.46
CA ASP A 284 -8.60 5.29 -24.56
C ASP A 284 -7.35 6.11 -24.91
N GLU A 285 -7.42 6.82 -26.03
CA GLU A 285 -6.29 7.61 -26.51
C GLU A 285 -5.92 8.81 -25.61
N PRO A 286 -6.86 9.57 -25.01
CA PRO A 286 -6.54 10.60 -24.03
C PRO A 286 -5.76 10.03 -22.84
N SER A 287 -6.16 8.87 -22.31
CA SER A 287 -5.48 8.18 -21.21
C SER A 287 -4.08 7.70 -21.59
N TYR A 288 -3.90 7.22 -22.82
CA TYR A 288 -2.58 6.85 -23.34
C TYR A 288 -1.64 8.05 -23.37
N ARG A 289 -2.09 9.17 -23.93
CA ARG A 289 -1.29 10.42 -23.96
C ARG A 289 -0.93 10.88 -22.55
N PHE A 290 -1.89 10.85 -21.66
CA PHE A 290 -1.70 11.24 -20.26
C PHE A 290 -0.65 10.37 -19.54
N ILE A 291 -0.73 9.04 -19.68
CA ILE A 291 0.18 8.13 -18.97
C ILE A 291 1.62 8.20 -19.53
N ARG A 292 1.80 8.54 -20.80
CA ARG A 292 3.14 8.71 -21.41
C ARG A 292 4.00 9.75 -20.67
N ASP A 293 3.40 10.79 -20.13
CA ASP A 293 4.12 11.87 -19.42
C ASP A 293 4.84 11.35 -18.16
N PHE A 294 4.40 10.22 -17.61
CA PHE A 294 5.02 9.55 -16.46
C PHE A 294 6.11 8.55 -16.86
N SER A 295 6.23 8.22 -18.14
CA SER A 295 7.20 7.24 -18.66
C SER A 295 7.23 5.92 -17.86
N PRO A 296 6.10 5.24 -17.64
CA PRO A 296 6.08 3.99 -16.89
C PRO A 296 6.84 2.89 -17.65
N GLU A 297 7.38 1.92 -16.92
CA GLU A 297 8.06 0.74 -17.48
C GLU A 297 7.13 -0.08 -18.41
N LEU A 298 5.87 -0.20 -18.03
CA LEU A 298 4.83 -0.96 -18.71
C LEU A 298 3.54 -0.15 -18.84
N ILE A 299 2.75 -0.45 -19.86
CA ILE A 299 1.36 -0.03 -19.98
C ILE A 299 0.47 -1.26 -20.21
N LYS A 300 -0.78 -1.21 -19.76
CA LYS A 300 -1.73 -2.31 -19.93
C LYS A 300 -2.85 -1.95 -20.90
N LEU A 301 -3.08 -2.85 -21.84
CA LEU A 301 -4.25 -2.87 -22.74
C LEU A 301 -5.20 -3.99 -22.25
N PRO A 302 -6.28 -3.65 -21.52
CA PRO A 302 -7.16 -4.65 -20.92
C PRO A 302 -8.13 -5.28 -21.93
N SER A 303 -8.69 -6.44 -21.61
CA SER A 303 -9.66 -7.17 -22.47
C SER A 303 -10.88 -6.35 -22.86
N THR A 304 -11.30 -5.40 -22.01
CA THR A 304 -12.48 -4.56 -22.25
C THR A 304 -12.41 -3.70 -23.52
N ILE A 305 -11.22 -3.53 -24.07
CA ILE A 305 -10.98 -2.76 -25.31
C ILE A 305 -10.44 -3.62 -26.44
N SER A 306 -10.56 -4.94 -26.37
CA SER A 306 -10.04 -5.86 -27.39
C SER A 306 -10.60 -5.61 -28.78
N GLU A 307 -11.79 -5.05 -28.90
CA GLU A 307 -12.43 -4.68 -30.17
C GLU A 307 -11.97 -3.31 -30.71
N HIS A 308 -11.28 -2.48 -29.94
CA HIS A 308 -10.79 -1.16 -30.36
C HIS A 308 -9.47 -1.27 -31.14
N ARG A 309 -9.49 -2.03 -32.24
CA ARG A 309 -8.30 -2.44 -33.03
C ARG A 309 -7.44 -1.26 -33.44
N ASP A 310 -8.04 -0.17 -33.93
CA ASP A 310 -7.30 1.01 -34.38
C ASP A 310 -6.54 1.67 -33.23
N TYR A 311 -7.16 1.78 -32.07
CA TYR A 311 -6.53 2.31 -30.86
C TYR A 311 -5.37 1.40 -30.41
N LEU A 312 -5.59 0.08 -30.35
CA LEU A 312 -4.58 -0.88 -29.95
C LEU A 312 -3.38 -0.84 -30.95
N ALA A 313 -3.62 -0.80 -32.26
CA ALA A 313 -2.58 -0.69 -33.27
C ALA A 313 -1.80 0.64 -33.14
N LYS A 314 -2.49 1.74 -32.87
CA LYS A 314 -1.85 3.03 -32.66
C LYS A 314 -0.90 2.97 -31.44
N VAL A 315 -1.34 2.41 -30.31
CA VAL A 315 -0.47 2.25 -29.13
C VAL A 315 0.73 1.37 -29.45
N ALA A 316 0.53 0.24 -30.14
CA ALA A 316 1.61 -0.67 -30.54
C ALA A 316 2.67 0.00 -31.41
N SER A 317 2.25 0.93 -32.30
CA SER A 317 3.15 1.62 -33.22
C SER A 317 3.88 2.82 -32.61
N ASP A 318 3.32 3.43 -31.57
CA ASP A 318 3.77 4.70 -31.00
C ASP A 318 4.58 4.53 -29.70
N THR A 319 4.48 3.40 -29.03
CA THR A 319 5.13 3.19 -27.73
C THR A 319 6.54 2.61 -27.84
N ALA A 320 7.46 3.16 -27.03
CA ALA A 320 8.77 2.55 -26.72
C ALA A 320 8.75 1.74 -25.42
N THR A 321 7.61 1.71 -24.74
CA THR A 321 7.39 1.06 -23.43
C THR A 321 6.90 -0.36 -23.62
N GLY A 322 7.17 -1.27 -22.71
CA GLY A 322 6.61 -2.63 -22.73
C GLY A 322 5.08 -2.61 -22.60
N ILE A 323 4.42 -3.53 -23.28
CA ILE A 323 2.96 -3.66 -23.26
C ILE A 323 2.55 -4.95 -22.56
N VAL A 324 1.55 -4.85 -21.68
CA VAL A 324 0.80 -6.00 -21.16
C VAL A 324 -0.54 -6.03 -21.88
N LEU A 325 -0.79 -7.03 -22.72
CA LEU A 325 -2.02 -7.17 -23.51
C LEU A 325 -2.84 -8.35 -23.00
N SER A 326 -4.01 -8.08 -22.44
CA SER A 326 -4.97 -9.14 -22.06
C SER A 326 -5.75 -9.65 -23.26
N THR A 327 -5.95 -10.97 -23.28
CA THR A 327 -6.62 -11.70 -24.39
C THR A 327 -7.99 -12.26 -24.00
N GLY A 328 -8.62 -11.75 -22.96
CA GLY A 328 -10.01 -12.08 -22.63
C GLY A 328 -10.96 -11.63 -23.74
N MET A 329 -12.04 -12.39 -23.97
CA MET A 329 -13.04 -12.15 -25.04
C MET A 329 -12.44 -12.10 -26.46
N THR A 330 -11.35 -12.85 -26.69
CA THR A 330 -10.68 -12.90 -28.01
C THR A 330 -10.50 -14.35 -28.50
N ASP A 331 -10.22 -14.49 -29.76
CA ASP A 331 -10.05 -15.76 -30.46
C ASP A 331 -8.69 -15.86 -31.19
N LYS A 332 -8.51 -16.93 -31.96
CA LYS A 332 -7.30 -17.14 -32.76
C LYS A 332 -7.09 -16.08 -33.84
N ALA A 333 -8.15 -15.49 -34.37
CA ALA A 333 -8.04 -14.41 -35.34
C ALA A 333 -7.47 -13.13 -34.68
N PHE A 334 -7.85 -12.86 -33.45
CA PHE A 334 -7.24 -11.79 -32.67
C PHE A 334 -5.75 -12.06 -32.40
N GLU A 335 -5.41 -13.27 -31.99
CA GLU A 335 -4.01 -13.64 -31.74
C GLU A 335 -3.14 -13.42 -32.99
N ASN A 336 -3.58 -13.91 -34.17
CA ASN A 336 -2.85 -13.68 -35.40
C ASN A 336 -2.66 -12.19 -35.72
N TRP A 337 -3.71 -11.40 -35.53
CA TRP A 337 -3.64 -9.95 -35.69
C TRP A 337 -2.66 -9.29 -34.72
N VAL A 338 -2.60 -9.77 -33.47
CA VAL A 338 -1.62 -9.30 -32.47
C VAL A 338 -0.20 -9.59 -32.92
N LEU A 339 0.08 -10.80 -33.43
CA LEU A 339 1.41 -11.17 -33.91
C LEU A 339 1.88 -10.24 -35.06
N ASP A 340 0.97 -9.89 -35.96
CA ASP A 340 1.27 -8.97 -37.05
C ASP A 340 1.46 -7.51 -36.56
N THR A 341 0.60 -7.06 -35.64
CA THR A 341 0.52 -5.65 -35.24
C THR A 341 1.56 -5.27 -34.17
N PHE A 342 1.81 -6.18 -33.22
CA PHE A 342 2.68 -5.92 -32.05
C PHE A 342 4.11 -6.46 -32.22
N GLY A 343 4.48 -6.88 -33.41
CA GLY A 343 5.79 -7.50 -33.71
C GLY A 343 6.99 -6.59 -33.41
N LYS A 344 6.81 -5.27 -33.32
CA LYS A 344 7.87 -4.28 -33.07
C LYS A 344 7.89 -3.76 -31.65
N VAL A 345 6.94 -4.16 -30.81
CA VAL A 345 6.89 -3.77 -29.39
C VAL A 345 8.08 -4.41 -28.67
N PRO A 346 8.85 -3.66 -27.86
CA PRO A 346 10.08 -4.19 -27.25
C PRO A 346 9.83 -5.35 -26.29
N GLN A 347 8.70 -5.31 -25.57
CA GLN A 347 8.24 -6.37 -24.65
C GLN A 347 6.72 -6.46 -24.74
N LEU A 348 6.20 -7.63 -25.06
CA LEU A 348 4.77 -7.92 -25.10
C LEU A 348 4.41 -9.03 -24.11
N TYR A 349 3.92 -8.67 -22.94
CA TYR A 349 3.30 -9.62 -22.04
C TYR A 349 1.94 -10.03 -22.61
N LEU A 350 1.89 -11.20 -23.26
CA LEU A 350 0.65 -11.74 -23.78
C LEU A 350 -0.07 -12.48 -22.65
N MET A 351 -1.16 -11.89 -22.16
CA MET A 351 -1.75 -12.25 -20.87
C MET A 351 -3.09 -12.96 -21.07
N GLN A 352 -3.09 -14.28 -20.88
CA GLN A 352 -4.33 -15.05 -20.83
C GLN A 352 -5.24 -14.53 -19.72
N ALA A 353 -6.50 -14.31 -20.02
CA ALA A 353 -7.54 -13.90 -19.10
C ALA A 353 -8.90 -14.45 -19.54
N ASN A 354 -9.81 -14.61 -18.58
CA ASN A 354 -11.23 -14.73 -18.84
C ASN A 354 -11.93 -13.51 -18.22
N SER A 355 -12.88 -12.91 -18.92
CA SER A 355 -13.54 -11.66 -18.48
C SER A 355 -14.80 -11.88 -17.64
N ALA A 356 -15.03 -13.08 -17.13
CA ALA A 356 -16.06 -13.34 -16.09
C ALA A 356 -15.48 -13.10 -14.69
N TYR A 357 -16.29 -12.55 -13.79
CA TYR A 357 -15.94 -12.21 -12.40
C TYR A 357 -16.99 -12.76 -11.42
N PRO A 358 -16.74 -13.92 -10.75
CA PRO A 358 -15.59 -14.80 -10.89
C PRO A 358 -15.59 -15.62 -12.18
N THR A 359 -14.40 -16.02 -12.64
CA THR A 359 -14.26 -17.00 -13.71
C THR A 359 -14.51 -18.41 -13.17
N PRO A 360 -15.44 -19.20 -13.75
CA PRO A 360 -15.59 -20.60 -13.41
C PRO A 360 -14.28 -21.39 -13.70
N ALA A 361 -13.96 -22.36 -12.86
CA ALA A 361 -12.69 -23.09 -12.96
C ALA A 361 -12.45 -23.74 -14.34
N GLN A 362 -13.51 -24.30 -14.96
CA GLN A 362 -13.45 -24.91 -16.30
C GLN A 362 -13.16 -23.91 -17.42
N ASP A 363 -13.38 -22.60 -17.21
CA ASP A 363 -13.23 -21.55 -18.20
C ASP A 363 -11.92 -20.76 -18.06
N CYS A 364 -11.08 -21.06 -17.07
CA CYS A 364 -9.79 -20.41 -16.85
C CYS A 364 -8.81 -20.63 -18.01
N ASN A 365 -8.88 -21.82 -18.64
CA ASN A 365 -8.06 -22.18 -19.80
C ASN A 365 -6.57 -21.85 -19.64
N VAL A 366 -6.00 -22.09 -18.47
CA VAL A 366 -4.62 -21.75 -18.12
C VAL A 366 -3.60 -22.35 -19.10
N ALA A 367 -3.93 -23.48 -19.75
CA ALA A 367 -3.09 -24.10 -20.75
C ALA A 367 -2.74 -23.17 -21.95
N VAL A 368 -3.50 -22.10 -22.19
CA VAL A 368 -3.19 -21.08 -23.20
C VAL A 368 -1.87 -20.38 -22.90
N VAL A 369 -1.49 -20.24 -21.62
CA VAL A 369 -0.17 -19.69 -21.22
C VAL A 369 0.97 -20.53 -21.79
N ARG A 370 0.82 -21.88 -21.84
CA ARG A 370 1.80 -22.77 -22.49
C ARG A 370 1.88 -22.53 -23.99
N HIS A 371 0.74 -22.29 -24.64
CA HIS A 371 0.73 -21.91 -26.04
C HIS A 371 1.48 -20.57 -26.26
N TYR A 372 1.30 -19.57 -25.41
CA TYR A 372 2.06 -18.30 -25.50
C TYR A 372 3.57 -18.52 -25.27
N ARG A 373 3.95 -19.47 -24.40
CA ARG A 373 5.35 -19.87 -24.23
C ARG A 373 5.93 -20.49 -25.54
N GLN A 374 5.13 -21.23 -26.28
CA GLN A 374 5.55 -21.77 -27.58
C GLN A 374 5.69 -20.64 -28.61
N LEU A 375 4.73 -19.70 -28.69
CA LEU A 375 4.82 -18.53 -29.56
C LEU A 375 6.07 -17.69 -29.28
N ALA A 376 6.51 -17.59 -28.03
CA ALA A 376 7.71 -16.86 -27.65
C ALA A 376 9.02 -17.43 -28.26
N GLN A 377 9.01 -18.67 -28.77
CA GLN A 377 10.17 -19.26 -29.46
C GLN A 377 10.41 -18.59 -30.81
N ASP A 378 9.32 -18.25 -31.53
CA ASP A 378 9.37 -17.61 -32.82
C ASP A 378 9.23 -16.08 -32.76
N HIS A 379 8.68 -15.59 -31.62
CA HIS A 379 8.39 -14.18 -31.34
C HIS A 379 9.04 -13.75 -30.01
N PRO A 380 10.34 -13.47 -29.98
CA PRO A 380 11.09 -13.26 -28.72
C PRO A 380 10.64 -12.07 -27.86
N GLN A 381 9.87 -11.12 -28.45
CA GLN A 381 9.23 -10.04 -27.69
C GLN A 381 8.06 -10.51 -26.83
N ILE A 382 7.49 -11.71 -27.08
CA ILE A 382 6.35 -12.25 -26.34
C ILE A 382 6.84 -12.82 -25.00
N ILE A 383 6.16 -12.42 -23.95
CA ILE A 383 6.35 -12.93 -22.58
C ILE A 383 5.00 -13.46 -22.10
N PRO A 384 4.88 -14.76 -21.79
CA PRO A 384 3.63 -15.35 -21.33
C PRO A 384 3.19 -14.78 -19.99
N ALA A 385 1.89 -14.50 -19.84
CA ALA A 385 1.33 -13.95 -18.62
C ALA A 385 -0.10 -14.45 -18.36
N TYR A 386 -0.60 -14.25 -17.14
CA TYR A 386 -1.94 -14.65 -16.74
C TYR A 386 -2.60 -13.60 -15.84
N SER A 387 -3.85 -13.24 -16.12
CA SER A 387 -4.69 -12.41 -15.25
C SER A 387 -5.78 -13.28 -14.64
N SER A 388 -5.74 -13.44 -13.32
CA SER A 388 -6.61 -14.34 -12.57
C SER A 388 -7.89 -13.63 -12.13
N HIS A 389 -9.00 -14.04 -12.71
CA HIS A 389 -10.35 -13.65 -12.27
C HIS A 389 -11.10 -14.84 -11.65
N ASP A 390 -10.43 -15.97 -11.45
CA ASP A 390 -10.87 -17.13 -10.68
C ASP A 390 -10.71 -16.88 -9.17
N GLU A 391 -11.36 -17.68 -8.36
CA GLU A 391 -11.21 -17.63 -6.91
C GLU A 391 -9.90 -18.28 -6.45
N GLY A 392 -9.27 -17.68 -5.44
CA GLY A 392 -8.05 -18.23 -4.83
C GLY A 392 -6.77 -18.04 -5.67
N TRP A 393 -5.88 -19.01 -5.59
CA TRP A 393 -4.50 -18.95 -6.11
C TRP A 393 -4.17 -20.03 -7.15
N LEU A 394 -5.02 -21.06 -7.28
CA LEU A 394 -4.69 -22.28 -8.06
C LEU A 394 -4.46 -21.97 -9.54
N GLY A 395 -5.33 -21.16 -10.17
CA GLY A 395 -5.17 -20.78 -11.57
C GLY A 395 -3.84 -20.10 -11.83
N SER A 396 -3.43 -19.20 -10.95
CA SER A 396 -2.14 -18.48 -11.06
C SER A 396 -0.94 -19.41 -10.83
N ALA A 397 -1.00 -20.36 -9.88
CA ALA A 397 0.08 -21.34 -9.69
C ALA A 397 0.22 -22.28 -10.89
N LEU A 398 -0.90 -22.71 -11.49
CA LEU A 398 -0.89 -23.48 -12.74
C LEU A 398 -0.36 -22.66 -13.92
N ALA A 399 -0.62 -21.33 -13.95
CA ALA A 399 -0.06 -20.45 -14.98
C ALA A 399 1.46 -20.32 -14.86
N VAL A 400 2.00 -20.24 -13.62
CA VAL A 400 3.45 -20.30 -13.37
C VAL A 400 4.03 -21.61 -13.95
N ALA A 401 3.42 -22.76 -13.64
CA ALA A 401 3.84 -24.04 -14.17
C ALA A 401 3.70 -24.14 -15.70
N ALA A 402 2.75 -23.41 -16.30
CA ALA A 402 2.60 -23.31 -17.76
C ALA A 402 3.61 -22.36 -18.41
N GLY A 403 4.39 -21.58 -17.63
CA GLY A 403 5.45 -20.71 -18.10
C GLY A 403 5.15 -19.22 -18.03
N ALA A 404 4.11 -18.81 -17.27
CA ALA A 404 3.86 -17.38 -17.05
C ALA A 404 5.05 -16.71 -16.35
N ARG A 405 5.37 -15.49 -16.79
CA ARG A 405 6.38 -14.61 -16.19
C ARG A 405 5.77 -13.40 -15.48
N MET A 406 4.46 -13.27 -15.55
CA MET A 406 3.68 -12.29 -14.83
C MET A 406 2.32 -12.89 -14.49
N VAL A 407 1.88 -12.71 -13.25
CA VAL A 407 0.52 -13.03 -12.80
C VAL A 407 -0.12 -11.81 -12.18
N GLU A 408 -1.39 -11.58 -12.49
CA GLU A 408 -2.15 -10.42 -12.03
C GLU A 408 -3.37 -10.88 -11.23
N LYS A 409 -3.63 -10.21 -10.10
CA LYS A 409 -4.77 -10.47 -9.23
C LYS A 409 -5.34 -9.18 -8.67
N HIS A 410 -6.67 -9.06 -8.71
CA HIS A 410 -7.39 -7.93 -8.10
C HIS A 410 -7.22 -7.91 -6.59
N VAL A 411 -7.09 -6.69 -6.04
CA VAL A 411 -6.97 -6.45 -4.60
C VAL A 411 -7.96 -5.40 -4.12
N LYS A 412 -8.36 -5.49 -2.85
CA LYS A 412 -9.32 -4.57 -2.22
C LYS A 412 -8.98 -4.33 -0.75
N PHE A 413 -9.68 -3.38 -0.14
CA PHE A 413 -9.81 -3.19 1.30
C PHE A 413 -11.25 -3.41 1.72
N GLY A 414 -11.52 -4.54 2.36
CA GLY A 414 -12.85 -4.93 2.79
C GLY A 414 -13.83 -5.14 1.63
N ASN A 415 -15.09 -5.42 1.96
CA ASN A 415 -16.16 -5.55 1.00
C ASN A 415 -16.92 -4.22 0.87
N THR A 416 -17.27 -3.88 -0.36
CA THR A 416 -17.99 -2.64 -0.68
C THR A 416 -19.11 -2.98 -1.67
N GLU A 417 -20.34 -2.95 -1.20
CA GLU A 417 -21.53 -3.44 -1.96
C GLU A 417 -21.71 -2.73 -3.31
N TRP A 418 -21.33 -1.46 -3.39
CA TRP A 418 -21.48 -0.67 -4.62
C TRP A 418 -20.26 -0.72 -5.54
N ALA A 419 -19.15 -1.36 -5.12
CA ALA A 419 -17.92 -1.44 -5.92
C ALA A 419 -17.97 -2.63 -6.88
N HIS A 420 -17.56 -2.42 -8.13
CA HIS A 420 -17.36 -3.47 -9.10
C HIS A 420 -16.12 -4.31 -8.70
N PHE A 421 -16.10 -5.60 -9.00
CA PHE A 421 -14.93 -6.51 -8.86
C PHE A 421 -14.60 -7.04 -7.48
N ASP A 422 -15.42 -6.81 -6.45
CA ASP A 422 -15.15 -7.34 -5.10
C ASP A 422 -15.16 -8.87 -5.03
N ALA A 423 -15.88 -9.55 -5.93
CA ALA A 423 -16.03 -11.01 -5.90
C ALA A 423 -14.70 -11.77 -6.08
N VAL A 424 -13.76 -11.23 -6.89
CA VAL A 424 -12.48 -11.88 -7.21
C VAL A 424 -11.28 -11.20 -6.54
N ALA A 425 -11.49 -10.04 -5.94
CA ALA A 425 -10.43 -9.26 -5.33
C ALA A 425 -10.04 -9.82 -3.97
N LEU A 426 -8.74 -10.00 -3.76
CA LEU A 426 -8.19 -10.43 -2.48
C LEU A 426 -8.02 -9.25 -1.54
N ASP A 427 -8.44 -9.44 -0.30
CA ASP A 427 -8.38 -8.39 0.71
C ASP A 427 -6.96 -8.22 1.24
N LEU A 428 -6.45 -7.00 1.15
CA LEU A 428 -5.13 -6.64 1.65
C LEU A 428 -5.09 -6.52 3.18
N THR A 429 -6.24 -6.36 3.84
CA THR A 429 -6.32 -6.19 5.30
C THR A 429 -6.37 -7.51 6.05
N THR A 430 -6.86 -8.59 5.42
CA THR A 430 -6.99 -9.91 6.05
C THR A 430 -5.78 -10.81 5.86
N GLY A 431 -4.77 -10.38 5.11
CA GLY A 431 -3.63 -11.22 4.71
C GLY A 431 -3.91 -12.13 3.51
N ALA A 432 -5.13 -12.16 2.96
CA ALA A 432 -5.49 -13.03 1.84
C ALA A 432 -4.58 -12.84 0.61
N PHE A 433 -4.22 -11.61 0.29
CA PHE A 433 -3.30 -11.34 -0.82
C PHE A 433 -1.86 -11.76 -0.50
N ARG A 434 -1.42 -11.67 0.75
CA ARG A 434 -0.10 -12.19 1.18
C ARG A 434 -0.04 -13.70 1.03
N ASP A 435 -1.09 -14.40 1.46
CA ASP A 435 -1.17 -15.86 1.31
C ASP A 435 -1.14 -16.25 -0.17
N TYR A 436 -1.84 -15.50 -1.02
CA TYR A 436 -1.76 -15.68 -2.47
C TYR A 436 -0.32 -15.52 -2.99
N VAL A 437 0.38 -14.44 -2.63
CA VAL A 437 1.78 -14.22 -3.01
C VAL A 437 2.66 -15.38 -2.54
N ALA A 438 2.52 -15.80 -1.28
CA ALA A 438 3.29 -16.92 -0.73
C ALA A 438 3.07 -18.22 -1.53
N ARG A 439 1.82 -18.51 -1.95
CA ARG A 439 1.52 -19.69 -2.78
C ARG A 439 2.12 -19.61 -4.18
N ILE A 440 2.18 -18.41 -4.77
CA ILE A 440 2.84 -18.24 -6.08
C ILE A 440 4.35 -18.42 -5.94
N ARG A 441 4.97 -17.90 -4.89
CA ARG A 441 6.42 -18.10 -4.62
C ARG A 441 6.72 -19.57 -4.31
N GLU A 442 5.88 -20.23 -3.55
CA GLU A 442 5.98 -21.68 -3.33
C GLU A 442 5.89 -22.47 -4.65
N ALA A 443 4.96 -22.10 -5.55
CA ALA A 443 4.84 -22.73 -6.87
C ALA A 443 6.11 -22.55 -7.71
N GLU A 444 6.78 -21.40 -7.68
CA GLU A 444 8.08 -21.17 -8.35
C GLU A 444 9.17 -22.11 -7.78
N ILE A 445 9.24 -22.24 -6.46
CA ILE A 445 10.20 -23.12 -5.79
C ILE A 445 9.95 -24.59 -6.18
N VAL A 446 8.69 -25.03 -6.11
CA VAL A 446 8.30 -26.43 -6.41
C VAL A 446 8.50 -26.74 -7.90
N LEU A 447 8.27 -25.78 -8.79
CA LEU A 447 8.50 -25.92 -10.23
C LEU A 447 9.97 -26.24 -10.53
N GLY A 448 10.90 -25.58 -9.86
CA GLY A 448 12.33 -25.80 -9.97
C GLY A 448 12.88 -25.58 -11.39
N SER A 449 13.78 -26.43 -11.80
CA SER A 449 14.47 -26.41 -13.09
C SER A 449 13.97 -27.52 -14.04
N GLU A 450 14.02 -27.29 -15.35
CA GLU A 450 13.75 -28.32 -16.37
C GLU A 450 14.93 -29.32 -16.50
N GLU A 451 16.09 -29.01 -15.90
CA GLU A 451 17.26 -29.88 -15.91
C GLU A 451 17.07 -31.04 -14.92
N LYS A 452 17.21 -32.27 -15.42
CA LYS A 452 17.13 -33.47 -14.57
C LYS A 452 18.45 -33.69 -13.84
N THR A 453 18.48 -33.37 -12.55
CA THR A 453 19.64 -33.56 -11.67
C THR A 453 19.27 -34.44 -10.46
N ILE A 454 20.28 -34.90 -9.74
CA ILE A 454 20.11 -35.56 -8.44
C ILE A 454 20.07 -34.45 -7.38
N ALA A 455 18.94 -34.29 -6.72
CA ALA A 455 18.82 -33.28 -5.67
C ALA A 455 19.69 -33.62 -4.45
N PRO A 456 20.24 -32.62 -3.74
CA PRO A 456 21.06 -32.86 -2.55
C PRO A 456 20.34 -33.65 -1.44
N SER A 457 19.01 -33.59 -1.39
CA SER A 457 18.16 -34.36 -0.46
C SER A 457 17.99 -35.83 -0.85
N GLU A 458 18.35 -36.21 -2.08
CA GLU A 458 18.20 -37.58 -2.56
C GLU A 458 19.34 -38.48 -2.05
N HIS A 459 19.01 -39.71 -1.67
CA HIS A 459 19.98 -40.74 -1.30
C HIS A 459 19.51 -42.12 -1.71
N HIS A 460 20.44 -42.98 -2.08
CA HIS A 460 20.13 -44.35 -2.39
C HIS A 460 19.91 -45.14 -1.08
N LYS A 461 18.69 -45.65 -0.87
CA LYS A 461 18.36 -46.49 0.29
C LYS A 461 19.02 -47.87 0.26
N TYR A 462 19.34 -48.35 -0.94
CA TYR A 462 19.90 -49.69 -1.16
C TYR A 462 21.12 -49.57 -2.06
N ARG A 463 22.29 -49.30 -1.46
CA ARG A 463 23.59 -49.48 -2.16
C ARG A 463 23.99 -50.92 -2.00
N ARG A 464 24.18 -51.66 -3.11
CA ARG A 464 24.85 -52.97 -3.09
C ARG A 464 26.34 -52.81 -3.09
#